data_e8659d5e2e63b2376c28e154e32d10ce
#
_entry.id   e8659d5e2e63b2376c28e154e32d10ce
#
_cell.length_a   1.000
_cell.length_b   1.000
_cell.length_c   1.000
_cell.angle_alpha   90.00
_cell.angle_beta   90.00
_cell.angle_gamma   90.00
#
_symmetry.space_group_name_H-M   'P 1'
#
loop_
_entity.id
_entity.type
_entity.pdbx_description
1 polymer ?
#
loop_
_entity_poly.entity_id
_entity_poly.type
_entity_poly.pdbx_seq_one_letter_code
_entity_poly.pdbx_strand_id
1 'polypeptide(L)'
;MSEQPAPYGSGPDPASGSAPSTPKRIRIPHLQAMKERGERWAMLTAYDQYAAEIFDEAGIPVLLIGDSAANNVYGYETTVPVTVDDLVPLVRAVSRAAKHSLIVADLPFGSYQASPTQALGTATRFMKEGRAHAVKLEGGRPMVPEIELLVRAGIPVMGHIGFT
;
A
#
# COMPACT_ATOMS: atom_id res chain seq x y z
N MET A 1 -39.48 -55.78 -11.35
CA MET A 1 -39.45 -54.35 -10.99
C MET A 1 -38.06 -54.08 -10.45
N SER A 2 -37.21 -53.48 -11.24
CA SER A 2 -35.83 -53.14 -10.87
C SER A 2 -35.81 -51.70 -10.41
N GLU A 3 -35.48 -51.48 -9.14
CA GLU A 3 -35.23 -50.18 -8.61
C GLU A 3 -33.94 -49.59 -9.22
N GLN A 4 -34.07 -48.45 -9.88
CA GLN A 4 -32.92 -47.66 -10.28
C GLN A 4 -32.37 -46.87 -9.08
N PRO A 5 -31.03 -46.84 -8.83
CA PRO A 5 -30.47 -46.02 -7.79
C PRO A 5 -30.56 -44.53 -8.16
N ALA A 6 -30.85 -43.69 -7.14
CA ALA A 6 -30.95 -42.24 -7.29
C ALA A 6 -29.61 -41.63 -7.78
N PRO A 7 -29.68 -40.61 -8.67
CA PRO A 7 -28.49 -40.07 -9.33
C PRO A 7 -27.56 -39.19 -8.48
N TYR A 8 -27.84 -39.01 -7.20
CA TYR A 8 -26.97 -38.26 -6.28
C TYR A 8 -26.81 -39.05 -4.99
N GLY A 9 -25.64 -39.68 -4.88
CA GLY A 9 -25.21 -40.29 -3.63
C GLY A 9 -25.04 -39.22 -2.55
N SER A 10 -25.58 -39.50 -1.36
CA SER A 10 -25.27 -38.76 -0.13
C SER A 10 -23.78 -38.98 0.17
N GLY A 11 -22.94 -38.05 -0.30
CA GLY A 11 -21.56 -37.96 0.16
C GLY A 11 -21.52 -37.55 1.62
N PRO A 12 -20.44 -37.89 2.34
CA PRO A 12 -20.32 -37.52 3.75
C PRO A 12 -20.38 -35.97 3.88
N ASP A 13 -21.13 -35.49 4.88
CA ASP A 13 -21.17 -34.11 5.29
C ASP A 13 -19.76 -33.54 5.37
N PRO A 14 -19.42 -32.43 4.73
CA PRO A 14 -18.16 -31.75 4.97
C PRO A 14 -18.24 -31.16 6.37
N ALA A 15 -17.72 -31.93 7.34
CA ALA A 15 -17.54 -31.53 8.71
C ALA A 15 -16.90 -30.13 8.78
N SER A 16 -17.60 -29.22 9.49
CA SER A 16 -17.07 -28.06 10.25
C SER A 16 -15.74 -27.47 9.78
N GLY A 17 -15.69 -27.01 8.55
CA GLY A 17 -14.67 -26.07 8.15
C GLY A 17 -14.98 -24.73 8.80
N SER A 18 -14.13 -24.25 9.72
CA SER A 18 -14.15 -22.88 10.19
C SER A 18 -14.23 -21.97 8.94
N ALA A 19 -15.22 -21.09 8.89
CA ALA A 19 -15.34 -20.13 7.80
C ALA A 19 -13.96 -19.49 7.56
N PRO A 20 -13.49 -19.37 6.32
CA PRO A 20 -12.20 -18.77 6.03
C PRO A 20 -12.18 -17.40 6.69
N SER A 21 -11.29 -17.21 7.68
CA SER A 21 -11.13 -15.91 8.33
C SER A 21 -10.77 -14.91 7.24
N THR A 22 -11.59 -13.88 7.06
CA THR A 22 -11.28 -12.78 6.13
C THR A 22 -9.86 -12.32 6.39
N PRO A 23 -8.97 -12.32 5.40
CA PRO A 23 -7.59 -11.93 5.60
C PRO A 23 -7.55 -10.56 6.26
N LYS A 24 -6.86 -10.45 7.39
CA LYS A 24 -6.73 -9.16 8.08
C LYS A 24 -5.79 -8.26 7.29
N ARG A 25 -6.09 -6.96 7.27
CA ARG A 25 -5.23 -5.96 6.64
C ARG A 25 -3.80 -6.05 7.17
N ILE A 26 -2.84 -6.06 6.25
CA ILE A 26 -1.40 -5.98 6.56
C ILE A 26 -1.11 -4.63 7.21
N ARG A 27 -0.31 -4.66 8.27
CA ARG A 27 0.13 -3.49 9.03
C ARG A 27 1.64 -3.56 9.26
N ILE A 28 2.24 -2.45 9.67
CA ILE A 28 3.69 -2.36 9.92
C ILE A 28 4.23 -3.50 10.81
N PRO A 29 3.58 -3.86 11.94
CA PRO A 29 4.08 -4.97 12.77
C PRO A 29 4.11 -6.33 12.04
N HIS A 30 3.20 -6.56 11.08
CA HIS A 30 3.22 -7.79 10.28
C HIS A 30 4.47 -7.85 9.38
N LEU A 31 4.81 -6.74 8.71
CA LEU A 31 6.02 -6.65 7.89
C LEU A 31 7.29 -6.81 8.72
N GLN A 32 7.30 -6.24 9.93
CA GLN A 32 8.42 -6.39 10.85
C GLN A 32 8.58 -7.84 11.30
N ALA A 33 7.50 -8.51 11.66
CA ALA A 33 7.51 -9.92 12.01
C ALA A 33 7.97 -10.82 10.85
N MET A 34 7.59 -10.50 9.60
CA MET A 34 8.09 -11.19 8.41
C MET A 34 9.60 -11.02 8.27
N LYS A 35 10.11 -9.80 8.46
CA LYS A 35 11.54 -9.52 8.43
C LYS A 35 12.30 -10.31 9.50
N GLU A 36 11.79 -10.37 10.73
CA GLU A 36 12.40 -11.11 11.84
C GLU A 36 12.47 -12.63 11.55
N ARG A 37 11.51 -13.17 10.82
CA ARG A 37 11.50 -14.56 10.36
C ARG A 37 12.33 -14.80 9.11
N GLY A 38 12.95 -13.78 8.53
CA GLY A 38 13.66 -13.87 7.23
C GLY A 38 12.74 -14.09 6.03
N GLU A 39 11.46 -13.83 6.19
CA GLU A 39 10.44 -13.99 5.14
C GLU A 39 10.48 -12.78 4.20
N ARG A 40 10.57 -13.06 2.90
CA ARG A 40 10.53 -12.02 1.87
C ARG A 40 9.09 -11.68 1.49
N TRP A 41 8.84 -10.42 1.19
CA TRP A 41 7.56 -9.97 0.70
C TRP A 41 7.73 -9.00 -0.47
N ALA A 42 6.71 -8.92 -1.31
CA ALA A 42 6.71 -8.06 -2.49
C ALA A 42 6.00 -6.72 -2.19
N MET A 43 6.43 -5.67 -2.88
CA MET A 43 5.71 -4.42 -2.99
C MET A 43 5.52 -4.12 -4.47
N LEU A 44 4.29 -3.84 -4.87
CA LEU A 44 3.96 -3.45 -6.24
C LEU A 44 3.42 -2.03 -6.30
N THR A 45 3.73 -1.33 -7.37
CA THR A 45 3.17 -0.01 -7.65
C THR A 45 1.78 -0.16 -8.27
N ALA A 46 0.79 0.59 -7.73
CA ALA A 46 -0.57 0.65 -8.24
C ALA A 46 -1.04 2.10 -8.30
N TYR A 47 -1.71 2.50 -9.38
CA TYR A 47 -2.17 3.87 -9.56
C TYR A 47 -3.69 4.01 -9.66
N ASP A 48 -4.42 2.90 -9.76
CA ASP A 48 -5.86 2.87 -9.92
C ASP A 48 -6.52 1.74 -9.12
N GLN A 49 -7.84 1.78 -9.03
CA GLN A 49 -8.61 0.80 -8.25
C GLN A 49 -8.52 -0.61 -8.81
N TYR A 50 -8.46 -0.79 -10.13
CA TYR A 50 -8.50 -2.13 -10.74
C TYR A 50 -7.19 -2.87 -10.53
N ALA A 51 -6.05 -2.19 -10.76
CA ALA A 51 -4.74 -2.75 -10.45
C ALA A 51 -4.64 -3.07 -8.95
N ALA A 52 -5.15 -2.19 -8.09
CA ALA A 52 -5.14 -2.39 -6.65
C ALA A 52 -5.96 -3.62 -6.21
N GLU A 53 -7.15 -3.82 -6.77
CA GLU A 53 -7.99 -5.01 -6.49
C GLU A 53 -7.28 -6.30 -6.91
N ILE A 54 -6.74 -6.34 -8.12
CA ILE A 54 -6.04 -7.52 -8.65
C ILE A 54 -4.82 -7.88 -7.77
N PHE A 55 -4.02 -6.89 -7.41
CA PHE A 55 -2.82 -7.12 -6.59
C PHE A 55 -3.18 -7.50 -5.14
N ASP A 56 -4.21 -6.89 -4.58
CA ASP A 56 -4.71 -7.20 -3.24
C ASP A 56 -5.27 -8.63 -3.17
N GLU A 57 -6.06 -9.04 -4.17
CA GLU A 57 -6.58 -10.40 -4.30
C GLU A 57 -5.48 -11.45 -4.56
N ALA A 58 -4.42 -11.06 -5.27
CA ALA A 58 -3.23 -11.90 -5.46
C ALA A 58 -2.37 -12.02 -4.19
N GLY A 59 -2.73 -11.33 -3.10
CA GLY A 59 -2.04 -11.41 -1.82
C GLY A 59 -0.77 -10.57 -1.74
N ILE A 60 -0.61 -9.53 -2.58
CA ILE A 60 0.51 -8.59 -2.47
C ILE A 60 0.37 -7.79 -1.17
N PRO A 61 1.32 -7.91 -0.23
CA PRO A 61 1.16 -7.32 1.10
C PRO A 61 1.29 -5.79 1.15
N VAL A 62 1.97 -5.18 0.18
CA VAL A 62 2.21 -3.73 0.15
C VAL A 62 1.96 -3.18 -1.25
N LEU A 63 1.16 -2.11 -1.35
CA LEU A 63 0.97 -1.35 -2.58
C LEU A 63 1.54 0.05 -2.41
N LEU A 64 2.33 0.48 -3.40
CA LEU A 64 2.93 1.80 -3.47
C LEU A 64 2.20 2.65 -4.50
N ILE A 65 1.83 3.85 -4.12
CA ILE A 65 1.48 4.90 -5.07
C ILE A 65 2.69 5.82 -5.17
N GLY A 66 3.51 5.55 -6.18
CA GLY A 66 4.77 6.28 -6.41
C GLY A 66 4.56 7.60 -7.13
N ASP A 67 5.50 8.53 -6.95
CA ASP A 67 5.59 9.75 -7.76
C ASP A 67 5.80 9.45 -9.26
N SER A 68 6.26 8.25 -9.57
CA SER A 68 6.33 7.68 -10.93
C SER A 68 4.96 7.63 -11.64
N ALA A 69 3.84 7.93 -10.95
CA ALA A 69 2.57 8.28 -11.60
C ALA A 69 2.72 9.42 -12.60
N ALA A 70 3.68 10.33 -12.38
CA ALA A 70 4.04 11.39 -13.33
C ALA A 70 4.26 10.84 -14.73
N ASN A 71 5.10 9.81 -14.84
CA ASN A 71 5.43 9.18 -16.12
C ASN A 71 4.32 8.23 -16.59
N ASN A 72 3.82 7.38 -15.69
CA ASN A 72 3.00 6.22 -16.04
C ASN A 72 1.50 6.53 -16.16
N VAL A 73 1.04 7.61 -15.53
CA VAL A 73 -0.37 8.02 -15.54
C VAL A 73 -0.55 9.34 -16.30
N TYR A 74 0.31 10.33 -16.01
CA TYR A 74 0.17 11.68 -16.52
C TYR A 74 1.00 11.94 -17.79
N GLY A 75 1.93 11.04 -18.16
CA GLY A 75 2.73 11.16 -19.37
C GLY A 75 3.81 12.24 -19.30
N TYR A 76 4.23 12.66 -18.10
CA TYR A 76 5.34 13.59 -17.94
C TYR A 76 6.67 12.90 -18.24
N GLU A 77 7.65 13.64 -18.72
CA GLU A 77 8.98 13.11 -19.02
C GLU A 77 9.78 12.74 -17.76
N THR A 78 9.50 13.42 -16.64
CA THR A 78 10.13 13.19 -15.33
C THR A 78 9.09 13.21 -14.21
N THR A 79 9.49 12.78 -13.00
CA THR A 79 8.60 12.83 -11.83
C THR A 79 8.52 14.21 -11.17
N VAL A 80 9.43 15.13 -11.53
CA VAL A 80 9.55 16.46 -10.90
C VAL A 80 8.26 17.30 -10.95
N PRO A 81 7.46 17.32 -12.04
CA PRO A 81 6.28 18.17 -12.12
C PRO A 81 5.07 17.69 -11.30
N VAL A 82 5.04 16.41 -10.90
CA VAL A 82 3.84 15.87 -10.23
C VAL A 82 3.65 16.50 -8.86
N THR A 83 2.41 16.84 -8.54
CA THR A 83 2.07 17.50 -7.29
C THR A 83 1.40 16.56 -6.29
N VAL A 84 1.30 17.01 -5.04
CA VAL A 84 0.51 16.33 -4.00
C VAL A 84 -0.97 16.22 -4.42
N ASP A 85 -1.50 17.26 -5.08
CA ASP A 85 -2.88 17.30 -5.54
C ASP A 85 -3.15 16.29 -6.66
N ASP A 86 -2.17 15.99 -7.49
CA ASP A 86 -2.26 14.94 -8.51
C ASP A 86 -2.25 13.54 -7.88
N LEU A 87 -1.45 13.32 -6.84
CA LEU A 87 -1.27 11.99 -6.25
C LEU A 87 -2.36 11.60 -5.25
N VAL A 88 -2.89 12.53 -4.47
CA VAL A 88 -3.92 12.25 -3.44
C VAL A 88 -5.13 11.51 -4.00
N PRO A 89 -5.71 11.86 -5.18
CA PRO A 89 -6.80 11.10 -5.76
C PRO A 89 -6.43 9.65 -6.10
N LEU A 90 -5.23 9.40 -6.62
CA LEU A 90 -4.74 8.06 -6.93
C LEU A 90 -4.58 7.22 -5.66
N VAL A 91 -3.94 7.79 -4.62
CA VAL A 91 -3.80 7.14 -3.31
C VAL A 91 -5.17 6.77 -2.73
N ARG A 92 -6.14 7.66 -2.84
CA ARG A 92 -7.50 7.42 -2.37
C ARG A 92 -8.19 6.29 -3.13
N ALA A 93 -8.03 6.23 -4.45
CA ALA A 93 -8.60 5.17 -5.28
C ALA A 93 -8.04 3.80 -4.89
N VAL A 94 -6.71 3.67 -4.82
CA VAL A 94 -6.02 2.43 -4.40
C VAL A 94 -6.39 2.04 -2.97
N SER A 95 -6.41 3.00 -2.03
CA SER A 95 -6.73 2.74 -0.63
C SER A 95 -8.17 2.24 -0.40
N ARG A 96 -9.10 2.64 -1.26
CA ARG A 96 -10.50 2.16 -1.20
C ARG A 96 -10.65 0.77 -1.79
N ALA A 97 -9.92 0.46 -2.83
CA ALA A 97 -9.99 -0.81 -3.53
C ALA A 97 -9.30 -1.94 -2.74
N ALA A 98 -8.08 -1.71 -2.28
CA ALA A 98 -7.32 -2.70 -1.52
C ALA A 98 -7.89 -2.88 -0.10
N LYS A 99 -8.21 -4.11 0.26
CA LYS A 99 -8.80 -4.48 1.57
C LYS A 99 -7.76 -5.05 2.54
N HIS A 100 -6.72 -5.67 2.03
CA HIS A 100 -5.72 -6.43 2.79
C HIS A 100 -4.34 -5.77 2.76
N SER A 101 -3.92 -5.21 1.62
CA SER A 101 -2.60 -4.61 1.45
C SER A 101 -2.39 -3.38 2.31
N LEU A 102 -1.15 -3.19 2.77
CA LEU A 102 -0.68 -1.93 3.34
C LEU A 102 -0.47 -0.92 2.20
N ILE A 103 -0.99 0.28 2.36
CA ILE A 103 -0.91 1.34 1.34
C ILE A 103 0.17 2.34 1.73
N VAL A 104 1.14 2.53 0.85
CA VAL A 104 2.25 3.49 0.99
C VAL A 104 2.08 4.58 -0.07
N ALA A 105 2.10 5.84 0.34
CA ALA A 105 2.07 6.98 -0.56
C ALA A 105 3.43 7.66 -0.63
N ASP A 106 3.91 7.90 -1.84
CA ASP A 106 5.17 8.61 -2.07
C ASP A 106 4.97 10.13 -1.92
N LEU A 107 5.91 10.79 -1.26
CA LEU A 107 5.94 12.24 -1.20
C LEU A 107 6.66 12.76 -2.46
N PRO A 108 5.98 13.52 -3.34
CA PRO A 108 6.60 14.01 -4.58
C PRO A 108 7.67 15.06 -4.29
N PHE A 109 8.58 15.21 -5.24
CA PHE A 109 9.65 16.20 -5.16
C PHE A 109 9.12 17.62 -4.84
N GLY A 110 9.82 18.34 -3.98
CA GLY A 110 9.43 19.69 -3.55
C GLY A 110 8.39 19.75 -2.44
N SER A 111 7.80 18.61 -2.06
CA SER A 111 6.72 18.55 -1.08
C SER A 111 7.17 18.29 0.36
N TYR A 112 8.45 17.99 0.58
CA TYR A 112 8.97 17.64 1.93
C TYR A 112 10.38 18.16 2.21
N GLN A 113 11.17 18.51 1.19
CA GLN A 113 12.59 18.81 1.34
C GLN A 113 12.89 20.16 2.02
N ALA A 114 11.93 21.09 2.03
CA ALA A 114 12.17 22.43 2.55
C ALA A 114 12.24 22.48 4.09
N SER A 115 11.52 21.61 4.78
CA SER A 115 11.53 21.52 6.23
C SER A 115 10.75 20.32 6.77
N PRO A 116 11.05 19.83 8.00
CA PRO A 116 10.25 18.81 8.68
C PRO A 116 8.76 19.17 8.81
N THR A 117 8.45 20.47 9.01
CA THR A 117 7.06 20.95 9.09
C THR A 117 6.33 20.79 7.76
N GLN A 118 7.00 21.10 6.64
CA GLN A 118 6.44 20.86 5.31
C GLN A 118 6.17 19.37 5.10
N ALA A 119 7.14 18.51 5.39
CA ALA A 119 6.98 17.06 5.30
C ALA A 119 5.79 16.54 6.10
N LEU A 120 5.61 17.04 7.34
CA LEU A 120 4.48 16.68 8.19
C LEU A 120 3.14 17.11 7.57
N GLY A 121 3.06 18.32 7.03
CA GLY A 121 1.86 18.83 6.34
C GLY A 121 1.49 17.96 5.16
N THR A 122 2.46 17.64 4.30
CA THR A 122 2.27 16.78 3.12
C THR A 122 1.86 15.35 3.52
N ALA A 123 2.58 14.72 4.45
CA ALA A 123 2.26 13.38 4.92
C ALA A 123 0.86 13.31 5.55
N THR A 124 0.47 14.34 6.31
CA THR A 124 -0.88 14.44 6.89
C THR A 124 -1.97 14.44 5.81
N ARG A 125 -1.75 15.12 4.69
CA ARG A 125 -2.67 15.08 3.55
C ARG A 125 -2.82 13.68 2.97
N PHE A 126 -1.73 12.98 2.72
CA PHE A 126 -1.79 11.61 2.24
C PHE A 126 -2.49 10.66 3.20
N MET A 127 -2.26 10.80 4.51
CA MET A 127 -2.95 10.00 5.54
C MET A 127 -4.45 10.32 5.61
N LYS A 128 -4.83 11.59 5.61
CA LYS A 128 -6.23 12.00 5.82
C LYS A 128 -7.06 12.00 4.54
N GLU A 129 -6.54 12.58 3.47
CA GLU A 129 -7.26 12.73 2.21
C GLU A 129 -7.09 11.51 1.31
N GLY A 130 -5.86 10.96 1.23
CA GLY A 130 -5.52 9.76 0.47
C GLY A 130 -5.88 8.46 1.19
N ARG A 131 -5.94 8.46 2.53
CA ARG A 131 -6.10 7.28 3.39
C ARG A 131 -4.94 6.30 3.29
N ALA A 132 -3.72 6.82 3.06
CA ALA A 132 -2.52 6.01 3.13
C ALA A 132 -2.29 5.47 4.55
N HIS A 133 -1.55 4.37 4.66
CA HIS A 133 -1.18 3.75 5.94
C HIS A 133 0.25 4.08 6.35
N ALA A 134 1.06 4.48 5.39
CA ALA A 134 2.42 4.94 5.54
C ALA A 134 2.77 5.90 4.39
N VAL A 135 3.84 6.65 4.55
CA VAL A 135 4.41 7.48 3.49
C VAL A 135 5.81 7.02 3.13
N LYS A 136 6.24 7.28 1.89
CA LYS A 136 7.62 7.08 1.46
C LYS A 136 8.23 8.44 1.13
N LEU A 137 9.53 8.59 1.38
CA LEU A 137 10.33 9.72 0.95
C LEU A 137 11.77 9.31 0.65
N GLU A 138 12.43 10.12 -0.14
CA GLU A 138 13.77 9.89 -0.64
C GLU A 138 14.77 10.89 -0.04
N GLY A 139 16.08 10.68 -0.29
CA GLY A 139 17.11 11.63 0.04
C GLY A 139 18.10 11.19 1.15
N GLY A 140 17.84 10.06 1.78
CA GLY A 140 18.78 9.46 2.74
C GLY A 140 19.08 10.34 3.96
N ARG A 141 20.36 10.45 4.33
CA ARG A 141 20.80 11.13 5.56
C ARG A 141 20.32 12.59 5.70
N PRO A 142 20.33 13.44 4.66
CA PRO A 142 19.80 14.80 4.76
C PRO A 142 18.33 14.89 5.20
N MET A 143 17.52 13.86 4.95
CA MET A 143 16.09 13.83 5.27
C MET A 143 15.77 13.18 6.63
N VAL A 144 16.77 12.89 7.43
CA VAL A 144 16.56 12.33 8.77
C VAL A 144 15.67 13.22 9.66
N PRO A 145 15.84 14.56 9.70
CA PRO A 145 14.98 15.41 10.50
C PRO A 145 13.49 15.34 10.12
N GLU A 146 13.20 15.22 8.81
CA GLU A 146 11.84 15.04 8.28
C GLU A 146 11.26 13.70 8.77
N ILE A 147 12.01 12.62 8.61
CA ILE A 147 11.62 11.28 9.04
C ILE A 147 11.37 11.24 10.56
N GLU A 148 12.26 11.82 11.36
CA GLU A 148 12.09 11.87 12.80
C GLU A 148 10.82 12.59 13.24
N LEU A 149 10.49 13.71 12.62
CA LEU A 149 9.25 14.43 12.93
C LEU A 149 8.01 13.61 12.54
N LEU A 150 8.01 13.00 11.35
CA LEU A 150 6.90 12.15 10.90
C LEU A 150 6.67 10.97 11.84
N VAL A 151 7.74 10.25 12.20
CA VAL A 151 7.65 9.09 13.10
C VAL A 151 7.17 9.50 14.50
N ARG A 152 7.69 10.61 15.06
CA ARG A 152 7.21 11.15 16.34
C ARG A 152 5.73 11.57 16.30
N ALA A 153 5.25 12.01 15.14
CA ALA A 153 3.84 12.32 14.93
C ALA A 153 2.96 11.08 14.74
N GLY A 154 3.53 9.87 14.75
CA GLY A 154 2.82 8.61 14.58
C GLY A 154 2.58 8.21 13.12
N ILE A 155 3.25 8.84 12.16
CA ILE A 155 3.15 8.52 10.74
C ILE A 155 4.27 7.52 10.39
N PRO A 156 3.95 6.29 9.96
CA PRO A 156 4.96 5.33 9.51
C PRO A 156 5.66 5.81 8.24
N VAL A 157 6.98 5.66 8.20
CA VAL A 157 7.80 6.12 7.08
C VAL A 157 8.58 4.97 6.47
N MET A 158 8.55 4.88 5.14
CA MET A 158 9.45 4.07 4.33
C MET A 158 10.52 4.98 3.74
N GLY A 159 11.76 4.86 4.21
CA GLY A 159 12.88 5.61 3.65
C GLY A 159 13.41 4.94 2.38
N HIS A 160 13.70 5.73 1.35
CA HIS A 160 14.36 5.27 0.14
C HIS A 160 15.81 5.78 0.09
N ILE A 161 16.73 4.84 0.01
CA ILE A 161 18.15 5.07 -0.19
C ILE A 161 18.58 4.33 -1.45
N GLY A 162 19.21 5.01 -2.37
CA GLY A 162 19.62 4.44 -3.64
C GLY A 162 19.42 5.43 -4.77
N PHE A 163 18.87 4.98 -5.88
CA PHE A 163 18.55 5.87 -7.00
C PHE A 163 17.42 6.83 -6.64
N THR A 164 17.72 8.11 -6.78
CA THR A 164 16.79 9.22 -6.52
C THR A 164 16.84 10.24 -7.65
#